data_59444200b7a81a372dbba36e3135d3a1
#
_entry.id   59444200b7a81a372dbba36e3135d3a1
#
_cell.length_a   1.000
_cell.length_b   1.000
_cell.length_c   1.000
_cell.angle_alpha   90.00
_cell.angle_beta   90.00
_cell.angle_gamma   90.00
#
_symmetry.space_group_name_H-M   'P 1'
#
loop_
_entity.id
_entity.type
_entity.pdbx_description
1 polymer ?
#
loop_
_entity_poly.entity_id
_entity_poly.type
_entity_poly.pdbx_seq_one_letter_code
_entity_poly.pdbx_strand_id
1 'polypeptide(L)'
;IITSTFNSASSIKTCLDSVVLQNYNDLEYLIIDGKSSDATLKIIKVYQKKFPFIKLISEKDFGIYDALNKGVQLASGDIIGFVHSDDFLEFNDIINDIVSMTKSENLDGVYGDLQYVDKSNTKEILRSWKSCDFKPRLLKNGWMPPHPTLFLKREVYEKHGLFDLSYRISADYDFLLRIFKD
;
A
#
# COMPACT_ATOMS: atom_id res chain seq x y z
N ILE A 1 3.33 5.46 4.34
CA ILE A 1 2.23 4.89 3.54
C ILE A 1 2.17 5.58 2.19
N ILE A 2 1.90 4.80 1.13
CA ILE A 2 1.72 5.29 -0.24
C ILE A 2 0.34 4.88 -0.73
N THR A 3 -0.44 5.84 -1.25
CA THR A 3 -1.70 5.58 -1.96
C THR A 3 -1.57 6.07 -3.41
N SER A 4 -1.71 5.15 -4.37
CA SER A 4 -1.93 5.51 -5.76
C SER A 4 -3.42 5.75 -6.01
N THR A 5 -3.78 6.79 -6.77
CA THR A 5 -5.18 7.12 -7.03
C THR A 5 -5.39 7.70 -8.42
N PHE A 6 -6.49 7.32 -9.05
CA PHE A 6 -6.97 7.90 -10.30
C PHE A 6 -8.48 7.80 -10.37
N ASN A 7 -9.19 8.96 -10.38
CA ASN A 7 -10.66 9.04 -10.43
C ASN A 7 -11.37 8.17 -9.37
N SER A 8 -10.92 8.29 -8.11
CA SER A 8 -11.35 7.46 -6.99
C SER A 8 -12.28 8.19 -6.01
N ALA A 9 -13.02 9.21 -6.45
CA ALA A 9 -13.87 10.03 -5.59
C ALA A 9 -14.87 9.23 -4.75
N SER A 10 -15.27 8.03 -5.21
CA SER A 10 -16.24 7.17 -4.50
C SER A 10 -15.65 6.37 -3.35
N SER A 11 -14.33 6.14 -3.32
CA SER A 11 -13.66 5.25 -2.35
C SER A 11 -12.57 5.94 -1.54
N ILE A 12 -11.87 6.92 -2.11
CA ILE A 12 -10.69 7.56 -1.52
C ILE A 12 -10.94 8.08 -0.09
N LYS A 13 -12.16 8.49 0.26
CA LYS A 13 -12.46 8.97 1.60
C LYS A 13 -12.26 7.89 2.66
N THR A 14 -12.74 6.67 2.41
CA THR A 14 -12.60 5.53 3.33
C THR A 14 -11.12 5.17 3.50
N CYS A 15 -10.34 5.16 2.41
CA CYS A 15 -8.90 4.96 2.45
C CYS A 15 -8.21 6.01 3.34
N LEU A 16 -8.46 7.30 3.08
CA LEU A 16 -7.87 8.41 3.84
C LEU A 16 -8.23 8.32 5.33
N ASP A 17 -9.51 8.07 5.66
CA ASP A 17 -9.96 7.91 7.05
C ASP A 17 -9.18 6.81 7.76
N SER A 18 -8.98 5.65 7.13
CA SER A 18 -8.31 4.51 7.74
C SER A 18 -6.82 4.77 8.02
N VAL A 19 -6.16 5.57 7.19
CA VAL A 19 -4.74 5.92 7.38
C VAL A 19 -4.56 7.02 8.41
N VAL A 20 -5.41 8.07 8.39
CA VAL A 20 -5.25 9.20 9.34
C VAL A 20 -5.70 8.85 10.75
N LEU A 21 -6.44 7.74 10.93
CA LEU A 21 -6.88 7.24 12.22
C LEU A 21 -5.88 6.25 12.85
N GLN A 22 -4.76 5.95 12.19
CA GLN A 22 -3.76 5.06 12.77
C GLN A 22 -3.10 5.66 14.01
N ASN A 23 -2.96 4.85 15.06
CA ASN A 23 -2.32 5.19 16.33
C ASN A 23 -0.78 5.14 16.21
N TYR A 24 -0.22 5.86 15.22
CA TYR A 24 1.21 5.92 14.99
C TYR A 24 1.62 7.34 14.58
N ASN A 25 2.51 7.98 15.37
CA ASN A 25 2.81 9.40 15.21
C ASN A 25 3.88 9.70 14.15
N ASP A 26 4.78 8.75 13.88
CA ASP A 26 5.88 8.93 12.93
C ASP A 26 5.49 8.39 11.53
N LEU A 27 4.39 8.92 11.01
CA LEU A 27 3.77 8.49 9.76
C LEU A 27 3.97 9.54 8.66
N GLU A 28 4.60 9.13 7.56
CA GLU A 28 4.57 9.85 6.29
C GLU A 28 3.46 9.26 5.42
N TYR A 29 2.60 10.10 4.87
CA TYR A 29 1.54 9.67 3.96
C TYR A 29 1.66 10.35 2.60
N LEU A 30 2.06 9.59 1.58
CA LEU A 30 2.23 10.03 0.20
C LEU A 30 1.01 9.60 -0.64
N ILE A 31 0.39 10.54 -1.31
CA ILE A 31 -0.69 10.27 -2.26
C ILE A 31 -0.20 10.65 -3.66
N ILE A 32 -0.14 9.66 -4.53
CA ILE A 32 0.28 9.80 -5.92
C ILE A 32 -0.97 9.72 -6.80
N ASP A 33 -1.39 10.87 -7.31
CA ASP A 33 -2.59 11.00 -8.14
C ASP A 33 -2.23 11.07 -9.62
N GLY A 34 -2.81 10.20 -10.41
CA GLY A 34 -2.65 10.08 -11.86
C GLY A 34 -3.34 11.20 -12.66
N LYS A 35 -3.45 12.41 -12.09
CA LYS A 35 -4.14 13.57 -12.68
C LYS A 35 -5.65 13.33 -12.79
N SER A 36 -6.28 12.98 -11.66
CA SER A 36 -7.73 12.79 -11.57
C SER A 36 -8.53 14.01 -12.05
N SER A 37 -9.61 13.75 -12.75
CA SER A 37 -10.52 14.75 -13.31
C SER A 37 -11.86 14.85 -12.55
N ASP A 38 -12.12 13.91 -11.65
CA ASP A 38 -13.30 13.88 -10.79
C ASP A 38 -13.10 14.65 -9.46
N ALA A 39 -13.90 14.37 -8.44
CA ALA A 39 -13.80 15.02 -7.14
C ALA A 39 -12.64 14.53 -6.26
N THR A 40 -11.83 13.55 -6.70
CA THR A 40 -10.73 12.93 -5.93
C THR A 40 -9.79 13.97 -5.32
N LEU A 41 -9.25 14.86 -6.16
CA LEU A 41 -8.32 15.91 -5.70
C LEU A 41 -8.95 16.88 -4.70
N LYS A 42 -10.24 17.18 -4.87
CA LYS A 42 -10.97 18.07 -3.95
C LYS A 42 -11.07 17.42 -2.56
N ILE A 43 -11.36 16.12 -2.50
CA ILE A 43 -11.43 15.35 -1.26
C ILE A 43 -10.06 15.34 -0.58
N ILE A 44 -8.99 14.95 -1.29
CA ILE A 44 -7.63 14.86 -0.74
C ILE A 44 -7.17 16.21 -0.16
N LYS A 45 -7.42 17.33 -0.87
CA LYS A 45 -7.05 18.67 -0.40
C LYS A 45 -7.74 19.07 0.91
N VAL A 46 -8.96 18.56 1.18
CA VAL A 46 -9.63 18.77 2.48
C VAL A 46 -8.87 18.06 3.59
N TYR A 47 -8.41 16.82 3.34
CA TYR A 47 -7.60 16.07 4.30
C TYR A 47 -6.22 16.69 4.52
N GLN A 48 -5.54 17.15 3.47
CA GLN A 48 -4.24 17.84 3.62
C GLN A 48 -4.31 19.06 4.52
N LYS A 49 -5.41 19.83 4.45
CA LYS A 49 -5.60 20.99 5.35
C LYS A 49 -5.73 20.60 6.80
N LYS A 50 -6.31 19.42 7.07
CA LYS A 50 -6.54 18.90 8.43
C LYS A 50 -5.35 18.10 8.96
N PHE A 51 -4.62 17.42 8.07
CA PHE A 51 -3.53 16.51 8.37
C PHE A 51 -2.28 16.90 7.56
N PRO A 52 -1.41 17.79 8.08
CA PRO A 52 -0.26 18.34 7.33
C PRO A 52 0.80 17.30 6.92
N PHE A 53 0.79 16.10 7.52
CA PHE A 53 1.69 15.01 7.16
C PHE A 53 1.32 14.32 5.82
N ILE A 54 0.15 14.65 5.24
CA ILE A 54 -0.25 14.15 3.92
C ILE A 54 0.45 14.98 2.84
N LYS A 55 1.22 14.31 1.99
CA LYS A 55 1.85 14.88 0.80
C LYS A 55 1.12 14.38 -0.44
N LEU A 56 0.68 15.30 -1.30
CA LEU A 56 -0.01 14.99 -2.56
C LEU A 56 0.88 15.39 -3.74
N ILE A 57 1.11 14.43 -4.63
CA ILE A 57 1.69 14.64 -5.95
C ILE A 57 0.61 14.28 -6.97
N SER A 58 0.26 15.22 -7.85
CA SER A 58 -0.75 14.99 -8.89
C SER A 58 -0.16 15.31 -10.26
N GLU A 59 0.15 14.24 -10.99
CA GLU A 59 0.72 14.32 -12.32
C GLU A 59 0.29 13.11 -13.15
N LYS A 60 0.43 13.19 -14.47
CA LYS A 60 0.14 12.05 -15.34
C LYS A 60 1.10 10.90 -15.06
N ASP A 61 0.59 9.70 -14.97
CA ASP A 61 1.33 8.46 -14.86
C ASP A 61 1.05 7.51 -16.04
N PHE A 62 1.82 6.42 -16.09
CA PHE A 62 1.67 5.33 -17.05
C PHE A 62 0.97 4.11 -16.45
N GLY A 63 0.19 4.30 -15.39
CA GLY A 63 -0.55 3.28 -14.68
C GLY A 63 -0.09 3.10 -13.23
N ILE A 64 -0.76 2.18 -12.52
CA ILE A 64 -0.60 2.01 -11.08
C ILE A 64 0.85 1.79 -10.66
N TYR A 65 1.61 0.96 -11.36
CA TYR A 65 3.00 0.66 -10.99
C TYR A 65 3.94 1.85 -11.15
N ASP A 66 3.69 2.73 -12.15
CA ASP A 66 4.43 3.98 -12.27
C ASP A 66 4.14 4.91 -11.08
N ALA A 67 2.87 5.03 -10.69
CA ALA A 67 2.48 5.80 -9.51
C ALA A 67 3.10 5.23 -8.22
N LEU A 68 3.10 3.90 -8.03
CA LEU A 68 3.72 3.25 -6.88
C LEU A 68 5.23 3.47 -6.87
N ASN A 69 5.91 3.34 -8.01
CA ASN A 69 7.35 3.59 -8.14
C ASN A 69 7.72 5.03 -7.76
N LYS A 70 6.96 6.01 -8.23
CA LYS A 70 7.11 7.43 -7.82
C LYS A 70 6.96 7.58 -6.31
N GLY A 71 5.95 6.93 -5.73
CA GLY A 71 5.74 6.94 -4.29
C GLY A 71 6.92 6.37 -3.52
N VAL A 72 7.45 5.21 -3.92
CA VAL A 72 8.64 4.59 -3.30
C VAL A 72 9.87 5.48 -3.40
N GLN A 73 10.11 6.11 -4.56
CA GLN A 73 11.25 7.01 -4.76
C GLN A 73 11.17 8.29 -3.91
N LEU A 74 9.96 8.75 -3.58
CA LEU A 74 9.74 9.96 -2.79
C LEU A 74 9.61 9.67 -1.28
N ALA A 75 9.42 8.40 -0.90
CA ALA A 75 9.27 7.99 0.48
C ALA A 75 10.55 8.21 1.28
N SER A 76 10.42 8.80 2.47
CA SER A 76 11.52 9.00 3.41
C SER A 76 11.46 8.03 4.59
N GLY A 77 10.34 7.34 4.79
CA GLY A 77 10.16 6.38 5.89
C GLY A 77 10.99 5.10 5.72
N ASP A 78 11.30 4.46 6.84
CA ASP A 78 12.10 3.21 6.87
C ASP A 78 11.30 2.00 6.41
N ILE A 79 9.98 2.02 6.61
CA ILE A 79 9.05 0.96 6.21
C ILE A 79 8.04 1.54 5.23
N ILE A 80 7.84 0.90 4.11
CA ILE A 80 6.92 1.31 3.04
C ILE A 80 5.81 0.28 2.92
N GLY A 81 4.56 0.75 2.95
CA GLY A 81 3.38 -0.04 2.66
C GLY A 81 2.43 0.72 1.74
N PHE A 82 1.64 -0.04 0.98
CA PHE A 82 0.64 0.51 0.07
C PHE A 82 -0.75 0.33 0.68
N VAL A 83 -1.58 1.37 0.58
CA VAL A 83 -3.03 1.30 0.82
C VAL A 83 -3.68 1.93 -0.41
N HIS A 84 -4.22 1.11 -1.30
CA HIS A 84 -4.81 1.61 -2.55
C HIS A 84 -6.06 2.44 -2.28
N SER A 85 -6.43 3.28 -3.24
CA SER A 85 -7.51 4.26 -3.07
C SER A 85 -8.92 3.67 -2.87
N ASP A 86 -9.07 2.37 -3.06
CA ASP A 86 -10.27 1.58 -2.82
C ASP A 86 -10.12 0.56 -1.66
N ASP A 87 -8.93 0.54 -1.03
CA ASP A 87 -8.63 -0.26 0.15
C ASP A 87 -8.69 0.57 1.44
N PHE A 88 -8.72 -0.10 2.58
CA PHE A 88 -8.60 0.54 3.90
C PHE A 88 -7.99 -0.39 4.93
N LEU A 89 -7.36 0.19 5.94
CA LEU A 89 -6.86 -0.51 7.11
C LEU A 89 -8.02 -0.76 8.09
N GLU A 90 -8.22 -2.00 8.51
CA GLU A 90 -9.38 -2.41 9.31
C GLU A 90 -9.31 -1.87 10.74
N PHE A 91 -8.11 -1.79 11.34
CA PHE A 91 -7.89 -1.38 12.73
C PHE A 91 -6.94 -0.19 12.83
N ASN A 92 -7.04 0.59 13.90
CA ASN A 92 -6.23 1.79 14.09
C ASN A 92 -4.79 1.51 14.56
N ASP A 93 -4.46 0.28 14.96
CA ASP A 93 -3.15 -0.09 15.50
C ASP A 93 -2.28 -0.87 14.49
N ILE A 94 -2.78 -1.11 13.26
CA ILE A 94 -2.09 -1.92 12.24
C ILE A 94 -0.66 -1.41 11.97
N ILE A 95 -0.47 -0.11 11.82
CA ILE A 95 0.86 0.45 11.54
C ILE A 95 1.79 0.28 12.75
N ASN A 96 1.27 0.46 13.96
CA ASN A 96 2.04 0.23 15.18
C ASN A 96 2.48 -1.23 15.31
N ASP A 97 1.59 -2.18 15.01
CA ASP A 97 1.89 -3.61 15.05
C ASP A 97 2.95 -3.99 14.01
N ILE A 98 2.81 -3.50 12.76
CA ILE A 98 3.79 -3.72 11.68
C ILE A 98 5.17 -3.20 12.08
N VAL A 99 5.27 -1.98 12.59
CA VAL A 99 6.54 -1.38 13.00
C VAL A 99 7.15 -2.16 14.18
N SER A 100 6.33 -2.53 15.14
CA SER A 100 6.77 -3.30 16.32
C SER A 100 7.32 -4.66 15.93
N MET A 101 6.62 -5.42 15.09
CA MET A 101 7.07 -6.72 14.58
C MET A 101 8.36 -6.60 13.76
N THR A 102 8.39 -5.65 12.82
CA THR A 102 9.56 -5.42 11.96
C THR A 102 10.82 -5.12 12.78
N LYS A 103 10.68 -4.32 13.86
CA LYS A 103 11.81 -3.96 14.72
C LYS A 103 12.20 -5.09 15.68
N SER A 104 11.23 -5.71 16.36
CA SER A 104 11.52 -6.72 17.40
C SER A 104 12.13 -7.99 16.84
N GLU A 105 11.74 -8.38 15.64
CA GLU A 105 12.20 -9.61 14.99
C GLU A 105 13.23 -9.35 13.89
N ASN A 106 13.61 -8.08 13.68
CA ASN A 106 14.52 -7.63 12.62
C ASN A 106 14.15 -8.17 11.23
N LEU A 107 12.85 -8.08 10.89
CA LEU A 107 12.31 -8.56 9.62
C LEU A 107 12.57 -7.56 8.50
N ASP A 108 12.71 -8.04 7.27
CA ASP A 108 12.77 -7.20 6.06
C ASP A 108 11.38 -6.72 5.61
N GLY A 109 10.33 -7.41 6.04
CA GLY A 109 8.96 -7.03 5.82
C GLY A 109 7.96 -7.95 6.50
N VAL A 110 6.70 -7.53 6.51
CA VAL A 110 5.56 -8.27 7.07
C VAL A 110 4.37 -8.21 6.11
N TYR A 111 3.54 -9.22 6.14
CA TYR A 111 2.27 -9.26 5.43
C TYR A 111 1.20 -9.91 6.31
N GLY A 112 -0.05 -9.63 6.01
CA GLY A 112 -1.18 -10.11 6.79
C GLY A 112 -2.28 -10.75 5.95
N ASP A 113 -3.42 -10.95 6.57
CA ASP A 113 -4.66 -11.37 5.94
C ASP A 113 -5.30 -10.21 5.17
N LEU A 114 -6.14 -10.54 4.19
CA LEU A 114 -6.92 -9.60 3.39
C LEU A 114 -8.38 -10.03 3.36
N GLN A 115 -9.28 -9.07 3.44
CA GLN A 115 -10.72 -9.28 3.26
C GLN A 115 -11.24 -8.47 2.07
N TYR A 116 -12.05 -9.10 1.25
CA TYR A 116 -12.88 -8.42 0.25
C TYR A 116 -14.23 -8.16 0.89
N VAL A 117 -14.64 -6.91 0.90
CA VAL A 117 -15.91 -6.48 1.51
C VAL A 117 -16.84 -5.86 0.47
N ASP A 118 -18.14 -5.83 0.78
CA ASP A 118 -19.09 -5.15 -0.09
C ASP A 118 -18.85 -3.64 -0.08
N LYS A 119 -18.84 -3.02 -1.26
CA LYS A 119 -18.55 -1.59 -1.42
C LYS A 119 -19.58 -0.68 -0.73
N SER A 120 -20.83 -1.12 -0.67
CA SER A 120 -21.94 -0.37 -0.03
C SER A 120 -22.06 -0.63 1.46
N ASN A 121 -21.54 -1.77 1.92
CA ASN A 121 -21.55 -2.20 3.32
C ASN A 121 -20.23 -2.89 3.69
N THR A 122 -19.23 -2.14 4.05
CA THR A 122 -17.88 -2.65 4.38
C THR A 122 -17.83 -3.61 5.58
N LYS A 123 -18.95 -3.81 6.29
CA LYS A 123 -19.07 -4.85 7.33
C LYS A 123 -19.42 -6.23 6.76
N GLU A 124 -19.87 -6.28 5.52
CA GLU A 124 -20.19 -7.52 4.82
C GLU A 124 -18.96 -8.08 4.13
N ILE A 125 -18.43 -9.18 4.66
CA ILE A 125 -17.24 -9.85 4.11
C ILE A 125 -17.69 -10.79 2.98
N LEU A 126 -17.27 -10.51 1.77
CA LEU A 126 -17.54 -11.33 0.58
C LEU A 126 -16.54 -12.49 0.45
N ARG A 127 -15.28 -12.25 0.82
CA ARG A 127 -14.20 -13.23 0.74
C ARG A 127 -13.09 -12.89 1.74
N SER A 128 -12.53 -13.92 2.38
CA SER A 128 -11.30 -13.79 3.16
C SER A 128 -10.15 -14.49 2.46
N TRP A 129 -9.02 -13.80 2.36
CA TRP A 129 -7.76 -14.37 1.90
C TRP A 129 -6.84 -14.50 3.12
N LYS A 130 -6.74 -15.72 3.64
CA LYS A 130 -5.84 -16.04 4.74
C LYS A 130 -4.42 -16.17 4.24
N SER A 131 -3.51 -15.44 4.84
CA SER A 131 -2.08 -15.60 4.63
C SER A 131 -1.56 -16.87 5.31
N CYS A 132 -0.33 -17.25 5.03
CA CYS A 132 0.37 -18.32 5.74
C CYS A 132 1.85 -17.96 5.80
N ASP A 133 2.59 -18.67 6.68
CA ASP A 133 4.03 -18.49 6.77
C ASP A 133 4.70 -18.75 5.42
N PHE A 134 5.63 -17.87 5.07
CA PHE A 134 6.41 -18.03 3.86
C PHE A 134 7.24 -19.31 3.90
N LYS A 135 7.19 -20.06 2.79
CA LYS A 135 8.04 -21.23 2.54
C LYS A 135 8.52 -21.18 1.08
N PRO A 136 9.83 -21.28 0.79
CA PRO A 136 10.36 -21.15 -0.58
C PRO A 136 9.69 -22.06 -1.61
N ARG A 137 9.24 -23.27 -1.19
CA ARG A 137 8.50 -24.20 -2.06
C ARG A 137 7.17 -23.65 -2.59
N LEU A 138 6.56 -22.67 -1.89
CA LEU A 138 5.28 -22.11 -2.28
C LEU A 138 5.38 -21.30 -3.58
N LEU A 139 6.52 -20.62 -3.80
CA LEU A 139 6.76 -19.85 -5.03
C LEU A 139 6.69 -20.72 -6.28
N LYS A 140 7.14 -21.99 -6.20
CA LYS A 140 7.08 -22.94 -7.33
C LYS A 140 5.66 -23.29 -7.75
N ASN A 141 4.68 -23.07 -6.87
CA ASN A 141 3.27 -23.32 -7.10
C ASN A 141 2.47 -22.05 -7.39
N GLY A 142 3.14 -20.94 -7.69
CA GLY A 142 2.49 -19.66 -7.97
C GLY A 142 1.88 -18.98 -6.75
N TRP A 143 2.28 -19.35 -5.54
CA TRP A 143 1.81 -18.67 -4.33
C TRP A 143 2.43 -17.28 -4.21
N MET A 144 1.62 -16.36 -3.72
CA MET A 144 2.07 -15.04 -3.26
C MET A 144 1.31 -14.65 -1.98
N PRO A 145 1.89 -13.80 -1.10
CA PRO A 145 1.12 -13.21 -0.02
C PRO A 145 0.04 -12.27 -0.58
N PRO A 146 -0.98 -11.92 0.21
CA PRO A 146 -1.90 -10.86 -0.16
C PRO A 146 -1.13 -9.54 -0.33
N HIS A 147 -0.68 -9.23 -1.55
CA HIS A 147 0.26 -8.14 -1.81
C HIS A 147 -0.18 -6.75 -1.30
N PRO A 148 -1.49 -6.39 -1.22
CA PRO A 148 -1.91 -5.13 -0.61
C PRO A 148 -1.59 -5.03 0.88
N THR A 149 -1.32 -6.16 1.55
CA THR A 149 -0.98 -6.21 2.98
C THR A 149 0.52 -6.24 3.24
N LEU A 150 1.35 -6.19 2.20
CA LEU A 150 2.79 -6.30 2.31
C LEU A 150 3.42 -4.94 2.65
N PHE A 151 4.14 -4.91 3.77
CA PHE A 151 4.96 -3.79 4.20
C PHE A 151 6.42 -4.22 4.21
N LEU A 152 7.30 -3.44 3.60
CA LEU A 152 8.71 -3.76 3.43
C LEU A 152 9.59 -2.64 3.94
N LYS A 153 10.77 -2.97 4.47
CA LYS A 153 11.83 -1.99 4.68
C LYS A 153 12.18 -1.31 3.35
N ARG A 154 12.46 -0.02 3.37
CA ARG A 154 12.90 0.75 2.19
C ARG A 154 14.13 0.13 1.53
N GLU A 155 15.06 -0.41 2.34
CA GLU A 155 16.26 -1.10 1.88
C GLU A 155 15.97 -2.27 0.93
N VAL A 156 14.81 -2.91 1.06
CA VAL A 156 14.38 -3.98 0.15
C VAL A 156 14.17 -3.44 -1.26
N TYR A 157 13.54 -2.27 -1.40
CA TYR A 157 13.38 -1.60 -2.70
C TYR A 157 14.72 -1.10 -3.24
N GLU A 158 15.61 -0.62 -2.38
CA GLU A 158 16.95 -0.19 -2.77
C GLU A 158 17.79 -1.38 -3.30
N LYS A 159 17.67 -2.54 -2.67
CA LYS A 159 18.40 -3.77 -3.04
C LYS A 159 17.81 -4.44 -4.30
N HIS A 160 16.49 -4.58 -4.38
CA HIS A 160 15.82 -5.40 -5.40
C HIS A 160 15.21 -4.58 -6.54
N GLY A 161 15.28 -3.24 -6.47
CA GLY A 161 14.71 -2.33 -7.45
C GLY A 161 13.21 -2.12 -7.26
N LEU A 162 12.60 -1.44 -8.22
CA LEU A 162 11.19 -1.05 -8.23
C LEU A 162 10.34 -2.04 -9.03
N PHE A 163 9.05 -1.76 -9.18
CA PHE A 163 8.16 -2.49 -10.08
C PHE A 163 8.61 -2.32 -11.54
N ASP A 164 8.72 -3.40 -12.28
CA ASP A 164 9.09 -3.36 -13.71
C ASP A 164 7.88 -2.91 -14.55
N LEU A 165 7.99 -1.74 -15.16
CA LEU A 165 6.94 -1.12 -15.96
C LEU A 165 6.73 -1.80 -17.32
N SER A 166 7.57 -2.75 -17.72
CA SER A 166 7.33 -3.58 -18.90
C SER A 166 6.16 -4.54 -18.69
N TYR A 167 5.86 -4.89 -17.43
CA TYR A 167 4.68 -5.66 -17.06
C TYR A 167 3.47 -4.73 -16.85
N ARG A 168 2.52 -4.85 -17.74
CA ARG A 168 1.26 -4.11 -17.64
C ARG A 168 0.35 -4.61 -16.50
N ILE A 169 0.47 -5.91 -16.18
CA ILE A 169 -0.22 -6.63 -15.12
C ILE A 169 0.83 -7.49 -14.43
N SER A 170 0.69 -7.71 -13.11
CA SER A 170 1.54 -8.61 -12.32
C SER A 170 3.00 -8.16 -12.12
N ALA A 171 3.32 -6.84 -12.22
CA ALA A 171 4.63 -6.34 -11.82
C ALA A 171 4.88 -6.51 -10.30
N ASP A 172 3.82 -6.55 -9.51
CA ASP A 172 3.83 -6.93 -8.09
C ASP A 172 4.30 -8.38 -7.89
N TYR A 173 3.81 -9.31 -8.70
CA TYR A 173 4.26 -10.71 -8.63
C TYR A 173 5.72 -10.87 -9.08
N ASP A 174 6.15 -10.20 -10.13
CA ASP A 174 7.56 -10.16 -10.52
C ASP A 174 8.44 -9.63 -9.38
N PHE A 175 8.03 -8.52 -8.76
CA PHE A 175 8.76 -7.94 -7.63
C PHE A 175 8.83 -8.92 -6.45
N LEU A 176 7.73 -9.59 -6.11
CA LEU A 176 7.69 -10.62 -5.07
C LEU A 176 8.64 -11.78 -5.37
N LEU A 177 8.70 -12.25 -6.63
CA LEU A 177 9.65 -13.29 -7.04
C LEU A 177 11.09 -12.84 -6.88
N ARG A 178 11.41 -11.58 -7.10
CA ARG A 178 12.77 -11.05 -6.90
C ARG A 178 13.17 -11.01 -5.44
N ILE A 179 12.29 -10.56 -4.55
CA ILE A 179 12.59 -10.44 -3.13
C ILE A 179 12.58 -11.78 -2.38
N PHE A 180 11.75 -12.75 -2.79
CA PHE A 180 11.65 -14.05 -2.11
C PHE A 180 12.63 -15.11 -2.64
N LYS A 181 13.42 -14.82 -3.68
CA LYS A 181 14.46 -15.72 -4.18
C LYS A 181 15.80 -15.56 -3.45
N ASP A 182 16.03 -14.43 -2.82
CA ASP A 182 17.21 -14.13 -2.02
C ASP A 182 17.01 -14.56 -0.56
#